data_6d7606e99afb2c7f1c0480ff04c6148f
#
_entry.id   6d7606e99afb2c7f1c0480ff04c6148f
#
_cell.length_a   1.000
_cell.length_b   1.000
_cell.length_c   1.000
_cell.angle_alpha   90.00
_cell.angle_beta   90.00
_cell.angle_gamma   90.00
#
_symmetry.space_group_name_H-M   'P 1'
#
loop_
_entity.id
_entity.type
_entity.pdbx_description
1 polymer ?
#
loop_
_entity_poly.entity_id
_entity_poly.type
_entity_poly.pdbx_seq_one_letter_code
_entity_poly.pdbx_strand_id
1 'polypeptide(L)'
;MLVVNNPLVLREQISLWRREGRSIAFVPTMGNLHQGHLTLVEQAHSHAEKVVVSIFVNPMQFDKAEDLANYPRTLEQDCAALEAAGVDLVFTPTPEIMYPQGLASQTFVEVPGLSGLLEGALRPGHFRGVSTVVTKLFNLVQPDVACFGQKDYQQLALIRKMVADMAMPIEIVGVPTVRADDELALSSRNGYLTTAERALAPELARTMNWIAEQIEGGDHHLPSLVAQASQRLDNAGFRTDAIDIVDATTLESATDKSRHLVILMAAYLGKARLIDNRVVTLSV
;
A
#
# COMPACT_ATOMS: atom_id res chain seq x y z
N MET A 1 -20.05 8.27 13.62
CA MET A 1 -18.73 7.61 13.62
C MET A 1 -17.99 7.90 14.92
N LEU A 2 -17.42 6.86 15.54
CA LEU A 2 -16.57 7.03 16.74
C LEU A 2 -15.14 7.38 16.31
N VAL A 3 -14.51 8.34 16.96
CA VAL A 3 -13.08 8.66 16.77
C VAL A 3 -12.38 8.40 18.10
N VAL A 4 -11.47 7.44 18.13
CA VAL A 4 -10.78 6.98 19.32
C VAL A 4 -9.28 6.96 19.12
N ASN A 5 -8.52 7.34 20.13
CA ASN A 5 -7.06 7.26 20.13
C ASN A 5 -6.51 6.31 21.21
N ASN A 6 -7.35 5.88 22.13
CA ASN A 6 -6.99 5.02 23.24
C ASN A 6 -7.23 3.54 22.88
N PRO A 7 -6.22 2.66 22.97
CA PRO A 7 -6.35 1.24 22.68
C PRO A 7 -7.38 0.50 23.55
N LEU A 8 -7.56 0.90 24.81
CA LEU A 8 -8.56 0.28 25.70
C LEU A 8 -9.98 0.58 25.23
N VAL A 9 -10.26 1.83 24.87
CA VAL A 9 -11.56 2.24 24.32
C VAL A 9 -11.84 1.53 23.00
N LEU A 10 -10.83 1.40 22.13
CA LEU A 10 -10.94 0.62 20.91
C LEU A 10 -11.31 -0.84 21.20
N ARG A 11 -10.61 -1.50 22.11
CA ARG A 11 -10.85 -2.91 22.48
C ARG A 11 -12.25 -3.11 23.10
N GLU A 12 -12.72 -2.18 23.90
CA GLU A 12 -14.07 -2.22 24.48
C GLU A 12 -15.13 -2.21 23.38
N GLN A 13 -14.99 -1.32 22.40
CA GLN A 13 -15.92 -1.25 21.27
C GLN A 13 -15.88 -2.49 20.39
N ILE A 14 -14.69 -3.01 20.08
CA ILE A 14 -14.51 -4.25 19.33
C ILE A 14 -15.16 -5.43 20.08
N SER A 15 -14.94 -5.53 21.38
CA SER A 15 -15.53 -6.57 22.22
C SER A 15 -17.04 -6.50 22.25
N LEU A 16 -17.62 -5.29 22.29
CA LEU A 16 -19.06 -5.09 22.21
C LEU A 16 -19.63 -5.65 20.89
N TRP A 17 -19.06 -5.26 19.76
CA TRP A 17 -19.49 -5.77 18.45
C TRP A 17 -19.36 -7.29 18.33
N ARG A 18 -18.27 -7.86 18.87
CA ARG A 18 -18.09 -9.33 18.89
C ARG A 18 -19.18 -10.05 19.69
N ARG A 19 -19.56 -9.51 20.86
CA ARG A 19 -20.66 -10.07 21.65
C ARG A 19 -22.01 -9.95 20.94
N GLU A 20 -22.19 -8.95 20.09
CA GLU A 20 -23.37 -8.77 19.24
C GLU A 20 -23.34 -9.64 17.98
N GLY A 21 -22.29 -10.43 17.78
CA GLY A 21 -22.11 -11.29 16.61
C GLY A 21 -21.76 -10.54 15.31
N ARG A 22 -21.26 -9.29 15.42
CA ARG A 22 -20.92 -8.47 14.25
C ARG A 22 -19.56 -8.84 13.68
N SER A 23 -19.49 -8.93 12.36
CA SER A 23 -18.22 -9.02 11.63
C SER A 23 -17.56 -7.66 11.48
N ILE A 24 -16.22 -7.65 11.42
CA ILE A 24 -15.40 -6.42 11.41
C ILE A 24 -14.45 -6.46 10.23
N ALA A 25 -14.48 -5.43 9.39
CA ALA A 25 -13.49 -5.14 8.36
C ALA A 25 -12.61 -3.97 8.78
N PHE A 26 -11.35 -4.03 8.39
CA PHE A 26 -10.34 -3.05 8.75
C PHE A 26 -9.63 -2.48 7.53
N VAL A 27 -9.40 -1.16 7.55
CA VAL A 27 -8.62 -0.43 6.54
C VAL A 27 -7.53 0.38 7.24
N PRO A 28 -6.28 -0.09 7.29
CA PRO A 28 -5.17 0.71 7.83
C PRO A 28 -4.75 1.78 6.84
N THR A 29 -4.58 3.01 7.31
CA THR A 29 -4.11 4.15 6.52
C THR A 29 -3.11 5.00 7.28
N MET A 30 -2.38 5.84 6.56
CA MET A 30 -1.56 6.90 7.14
C MET A 30 -2.21 8.30 7.01
N GLY A 31 -3.49 8.37 6.65
CA GLY A 31 -4.19 9.63 6.44
C GLY A 31 -3.93 10.25 5.07
N ASN A 32 -4.27 11.54 4.92
CA ASN A 32 -4.28 12.26 3.66
C ASN A 32 -5.06 11.48 2.59
N LEU A 33 -6.31 11.17 2.92
CA LEU A 33 -7.13 10.24 2.19
C LEU A 33 -7.56 10.80 0.81
N HIS A 34 -7.63 9.93 -0.15
CA HIS A 34 -8.13 10.19 -1.50
C HIS A 34 -9.13 9.10 -1.90
N GLN A 35 -9.69 9.20 -3.11
CA GLN A 35 -10.71 8.25 -3.60
C GLN A 35 -10.23 6.78 -3.56
N GLY A 36 -8.94 6.52 -3.71
CA GLY A 36 -8.38 5.18 -3.55
C GLY A 36 -8.64 4.59 -2.17
N HIS A 37 -8.45 5.36 -1.11
CA HIS A 37 -8.77 4.93 0.25
C HIS A 37 -10.27 4.74 0.47
N LEU A 38 -11.10 5.64 -0.08
CA LEU A 38 -12.55 5.51 0.04
C LEU A 38 -13.08 4.26 -0.69
N THR A 39 -12.43 3.86 -1.76
CA THR A 39 -12.73 2.58 -2.43
C THR A 39 -12.38 1.38 -1.55
N LEU A 40 -11.30 1.44 -0.76
CA LEU A 40 -11.00 0.42 0.25
C LEU A 40 -12.10 0.33 1.31
N VAL A 41 -12.62 1.46 1.76
CA VAL A 41 -13.74 1.53 2.72
C VAL A 41 -15.00 0.92 2.12
N GLU A 42 -15.32 1.23 0.87
CA GLU A 42 -16.45 0.63 0.16
C GLU A 42 -16.33 -0.89 0.06
N GLN A 43 -15.14 -1.40 -0.28
CA GLN A 43 -14.87 -2.84 -0.28
C GLN A 43 -14.99 -3.44 1.12
N ALA A 44 -14.53 -2.76 2.15
CA ALA A 44 -14.67 -3.19 3.53
C ALA A 44 -16.16 -3.36 3.91
N HIS A 45 -17.01 -2.42 3.55
CA HIS A 45 -18.47 -2.51 3.76
C HIS A 45 -19.12 -3.71 3.06
N SER A 46 -18.59 -4.14 1.92
CA SER A 46 -19.11 -5.32 1.21
C SER A 46 -18.72 -6.64 1.86
N HIS A 47 -17.75 -6.65 2.78
CA HIS A 47 -17.22 -7.85 3.43
C HIS A 47 -17.61 -8.01 4.90
N ALA A 48 -18.02 -6.96 5.57
CA ALA A 48 -18.35 -7.01 7.00
C ALA A 48 -19.38 -5.95 7.41
N GLU A 49 -20.01 -6.17 8.56
CA GLU A 49 -21.07 -5.31 9.07
C GLU A 49 -20.53 -4.03 9.74
N LYS A 50 -19.31 -4.09 10.29
CA LYS A 50 -18.63 -2.96 10.92
C LYS A 50 -17.33 -2.67 10.24
N VAL A 51 -17.07 -1.39 10.00
CA VAL A 51 -15.83 -0.92 9.34
C VAL A 51 -15.05 -0.05 10.30
N VAL A 52 -13.80 -0.44 10.53
CA VAL A 52 -12.80 0.30 11.30
C VAL A 52 -11.71 0.78 10.35
N VAL A 53 -11.34 2.04 10.46
CA VAL A 53 -10.22 2.63 9.75
C VAL A 53 -9.20 3.14 10.75
N SER A 54 -7.92 2.92 10.52
CA SER A 54 -6.88 3.60 11.29
C SER A 54 -6.22 4.72 10.49
N ILE A 55 -5.88 5.80 11.16
CA ILE A 55 -5.06 6.89 10.63
C ILE A 55 -3.84 7.01 11.54
N PHE A 56 -2.71 6.51 11.07
CA PHE A 56 -1.46 6.52 11.82
C PHE A 56 -0.26 6.65 10.88
N VAL A 57 0.46 7.76 10.99
CA VAL A 57 1.73 7.97 10.28
C VAL A 57 2.81 7.25 11.06
N ASN A 58 3.16 6.04 10.59
CA ASN A 58 4.03 5.12 11.30
C ASN A 58 5.52 5.50 11.16
N PRO A 59 6.18 5.99 12.20
CA PRO A 59 7.59 6.39 12.10
C PRO A 59 8.54 5.23 11.82
N MET A 60 8.16 3.99 12.18
CA MET A 60 9.01 2.81 12.02
C MET A 60 9.24 2.43 10.55
N GLN A 61 8.36 2.82 9.63
CA GLN A 61 8.48 2.50 8.20
C GLN A 61 9.12 3.61 7.36
N PHE A 62 9.46 4.75 7.97
CA PHE A 62 10.17 5.83 7.29
C PHE A 62 11.68 5.65 7.42
N ASP A 63 12.36 5.63 6.28
CA ASP A 63 13.82 5.56 6.19
C ASP A 63 14.49 6.94 6.28
N LYS A 64 13.72 8.02 6.00
CA LYS A 64 14.18 9.39 6.06
C LYS A 64 13.33 10.22 7.01
N ALA A 65 13.99 10.89 7.96
CA ALA A 65 13.30 11.77 8.93
C ALA A 65 12.57 12.94 8.24
N GLU A 66 13.10 13.43 7.12
CA GLU A 66 12.48 14.51 6.34
C GLU A 66 11.13 14.07 5.74
N ASP A 67 11.06 12.87 5.19
CA ASP A 67 9.82 12.31 4.62
C ASP A 67 8.74 12.15 5.71
N LEU A 68 9.14 11.70 6.90
CA LEU A 68 8.24 11.59 8.05
C LEU A 68 7.73 12.96 8.48
N ALA A 69 8.63 13.96 8.60
CA ALA A 69 8.28 15.31 9.02
C ALA A 69 7.33 16.02 8.03
N ASN A 70 7.54 15.79 6.73
CA ASN A 70 6.79 16.42 5.66
C ASN A 70 5.55 15.60 5.21
N TYR A 71 5.31 14.44 5.81
CA TYR A 71 4.14 13.64 5.42
C TYR A 71 2.85 14.41 5.70
N PRO A 72 1.93 14.52 4.71
CA PRO A 72 0.71 15.32 4.85
C PRO A 72 -0.19 14.80 5.99
N ARG A 73 -0.66 15.70 6.83
CA ARG A 73 -1.56 15.40 7.94
C ARG A 73 -2.83 16.24 7.82
N THR A 74 -3.94 15.58 7.52
CA THR A 74 -5.24 16.19 7.20
C THR A 74 -6.36 15.52 8.01
N LEU A 75 -6.15 15.32 9.31
CA LEU A 75 -7.01 14.49 10.16
C LEU A 75 -8.47 14.90 10.14
N GLU A 76 -8.76 16.20 10.21
CA GLU A 76 -10.13 16.71 10.23
C GLU A 76 -10.88 16.40 8.92
N GLN A 77 -10.22 16.64 7.78
CA GLN A 77 -10.76 16.33 6.46
C GLN A 77 -10.92 14.83 6.25
N ASP A 78 -9.95 14.05 6.72
CA ASP A 78 -9.98 12.59 6.64
C ASP A 78 -11.15 12.02 7.44
N CYS A 79 -11.34 12.47 8.67
CA CYS A 79 -12.48 12.06 9.50
C CYS A 79 -13.82 12.43 8.87
N ALA A 80 -13.96 13.62 8.29
CA ALA A 80 -15.17 14.04 7.59
C ALA A 80 -15.47 13.13 6.39
N ALA A 81 -14.46 12.79 5.59
CA ALA A 81 -14.61 11.88 4.45
C ALA A 81 -15.00 10.46 4.88
N LEU A 82 -14.40 9.94 5.95
CA LEU A 82 -14.71 8.61 6.49
C LEU A 82 -16.12 8.55 7.09
N GLU A 83 -16.56 9.61 7.78
CA GLU A 83 -17.92 9.69 8.29
C GLU A 83 -18.94 9.70 7.16
N ALA A 84 -18.70 10.48 6.10
CA ALA A 84 -19.53 10.48 4.91
C ALA A 84 -19.56 9.12 4.18
N ALA A 85 -18.47 8.36 4.27
CA ALA A 85 -18.37 6.99 3.74
C ALA A 85 -18.98 5.91 4.65
N GLY A 86 -19.56 6.28 5.79
CA GLY A 86 -20.27 5.37 6.68
C GLY A 86 -19.36 4.52 7.58
N VAL A 87 -18.11 4.91 7.80
CA VAL A 87 -17.19 4.24 8.71
C VAL A 87 -17.75 4.26 10.14
N ASP A 88 -17.67 3.14 10.85
CA ASP A 88 -18.19 3.00 12.21
C ASP A 88 -17.23 3.56 13.27
N LEU A 89 -15.92 3.34 13.08
CA LEU A 89 -14.89 3.77 14.01
C LEU A 89 -13.59 4.12 13.29
N VAL A 90 -12.97 5.23 13.70
CA VAL A 90 -11.63 5.65 13.30
C VAL A 90 -10.70 5.60 14.50
N PHE A 91 -9.60 4.87 14.36
CA PHE A 91 -8.54 4.78 15.35
C PHE A 91 -7.38 5.70 14.97
N THR A 92 -7.07 6.68 15.82
CA THR A 92 -6.09 7.73 15.55
C THR A 92 -5.03 7.79 16.66
N PRO A 93 -4.19 6.74 16.81
CA PRO A 93 -3.18 6.71 17.85
C PRO A 93 -2.01 7.64 17.53
N THR A 94 -1.28 8.04 18.58
CA THR A 94 0.00 8.73 18.45
C THR A 94 1.17 7.73 18.44
N PRO A 95 2.39 8.14 18.01
CA PRO A 95 3.57 7.28 18.13
C PRO A 95 3.85 6.80 19.56
N GLU A 96 3.61 7.64 20.57
CA GLU A 96 3.79 7.29 21.97
C GLU A 96 2.79 6.23 22.46
N ILE A 97 1.59 6.21 21.87
CA ILE A 97 0.59 5.18 22.15
C ILE A 97 0.99 3.86 21.47
N MET A 98 1.42 3.91 20.21
CA MET A 98 1.79 2.71 19.47
C MET A 98 3.13 2.13 19.92
N TYR A 99 4.08 2.96 20.30
CA TYR A 99 5.44 2.57 20.68
C TYR A 99 5.84 3.20 22.03
N PRO A 100 5.20 2.81 23.15
CA PRO A 100 5.36 3.48 24.45
C PRO A 100 6.78 3.35 25.04
N GLN A 101 7.56 2.37 24.58
CA GLN A 101 8.97 2.16 24.98
C GLN A 101 9.96 2.70 23.94
N GLY A 102 9.48 3.42 22.93
CA GLY A 102 10.28 3.89 21.80
C GLY A 102 10.56 2.81 20.75
N LEU A 103 11.05 3.26 19.59
CA LEU A 103 11.27 2.36 18.45
C LEU A 103 12.46 1.40 18.66
N ALA A 104 13.50 1.84 19.38
CA ALA A 104 14.74 1.06 19.54
C ALA A 104 14.55 -0.25 20.33
N SER A 105 13.58 -0.26 21.24
CA SER A 105 13.27 -1.45 22.07
C SER A 105 12.01 -2.19 21.62
N GLN A 106 11.37 -1.74 20.53
CA GLN A 106 10.15 -2.34 20.02
C GLN A 106 10.40 -3.74 19.45
N THR A 107 9.67 -4.72 19.94
CA THR A 107 9.56 -6.02 19.26
C THR A 107 9.09 -5.79 17.83
N PHE A 108 9.75 -6.42 16.87
CA PHE A 108 9.40 -6.26 15.47
C PHE A 108 9.01 -7.58 14.81
N VAL A 109 8.22 -7.47 13.76
CA VAL A 109 7.87 -8.57 12.85
C VAL A 109 8.55 -8.32 11.52
N GLU A 110 9.27 -9.32 11.02
CA GLU A 110 9.92 -9.27 9.71
C GLU A 110 9.52 -10.49 8.90
N VAL A 111 9.22 -10.28 7.63
CA VAL A 111 8.90 -11.35 6.67
C VAL A 111 10.17 -11.64 5.87
N PRO A 112 10.88 -12.77 6.13
CA PRO A 112 12.11 -13.10 5.42
C PRO A 112 11.90 -13.18 3.91
N GLY A 113 12.92 -12.78 3.15
CA GLY A 113 12.85 -12.69 1.69
C GLY A 113 12.16 -11.41 1.24
N LEU A 114 10.83 -11.34 1.30
CA LEU A 114 10.05 -10.19 0.82
C LEU A 114 10.44 -8.85 1.45
N SER A 115 10.86 -8.84 2.70
CA SER A 115 11.30 -7.60 3.37
C SER A 115 12.60 -7.01 2.80
N GLY A 116 13.42 -7.81 2.13
CA GLY A 116 14.74 -7.41 1.62
C GLY A 116 14.84 -7.33 0.10
N LEU A 117 13.79 -7.69 -0.65
CA LEU A 117 13.78 -7.64 -2.10
C LEU A 117 13.28 -6.29 -2.62
N LEU A 118 13.65 -5.93 -3.85
CA LEU A 118 13.09 -4.80 -4.61
C LEU A 118 13.05 -3.51 -3.78
N GLU A 119 11.86 -3.00 -3.50
CA GLU A 119 11.66 -1.81 -2.66
C GLU A 119 12.28 -1.98 -1.26
N GLY A 120 12.29 -3.20 -0.72
CA GLY A 120 12.94 -3.50 0.56
C GLY A 120 14.47 -3.38 0.52
N ALA A 121 15.09 -3.65 -0.62
CA ALA A 121 16.52 -3.41 -0.82
C ALA A 121 16.85 -1.92 -0.94
N LEU A 122 15.97 -1.14 -1.58
CA LEU A 122 16.10 0.32 -1.72
C LEU A 122 15.83 1.07 -0.42
N ARG A 123 14.97 0.53 0.42
CA ARG A 123 14.51 1.15 1.68
C ARG A 123 14.68 0.17 2.86
N PRO A 124 15.93 -0.05 3.34
CA PRO A 124 16.18 -0.97 4.45
C PRO A 124 15.34 -0.65 5.69
N GLY A 125 14.68 -1.66 6.26
CA GLY A 125 13.81 -1.52 7.44
C GLY A 125 12.38 -1.05 7.15
N HIS A 126 12.07 -0.57 5.94
CA HIS A 126 10.72 -0.12 5.58
C HIS A 126 9.66 -1.21 5.81
N PHE A 127 9.85 -2.39 5.22
CA PHE A 127 8.86 -3.47 5.33
C PHE A 127 8.81 -4.10 6.73
N ARG A 128 9.90 -4.10 7.48
CA ARG A 128 9.88 -4.44 8.91
C ARG A 128 8.97 -3.49 9.68
N GLY A 129 9.02 -2.20 9.38
CA GLY A 129 8.12 -1.21 9.95
C GLY A 129 6.66 -1.46 9.59
N VAL A 130 6.39 -1.80 8.33
CA VAL A 130 5.03 -2.13 7.85
C VAL A 130 4.49 -3.39 8.53
N SER A 131 5.22 -4.49 8.50
CA SER A 131 4.77 -5.75 9.11
C SER A 131 4.57 -5.64 10.62
N THR A 132 5.40 -4.85 11.30
CA THR A 132 5.28 -4.61 12.73
C THR A 132 4.02 -3.79 13.06
N VAL A 133 3.80 -2.66 12.40
CA VAL A 133 2.62 -1.82 12.68
C VAL A 133 1.33 -2.53 12.32
N VAL A 134 1.29 -3.23 11.19
CA VAL A 134 0.09 -3.96 10.77
C VAL A 134 -0.24 -5.08 11.75
N THR A 135 0.76 -5.83 12.24
CA THR A 135 0.56 -6.84 13.28
C THR A 135 -0.02 -6.22 14.56
N LYS A 136 0.51 -5.09 15.00
CA LYS A 136 -0.02 -4.37 16.19
C LYS A 136 -1.46 -3.93 15.99
N LEU A 137 -1.76 -3.36 14.82
CA LEU A 137 -3.11 -2.92 14.48
C LEU A 137 -4.07 -4.11 14.38
N PHE A 138 -3.66 -5.23 13.80
CA PHE A 138 -4.47 -6.45 13.76
C PHE A 138 -4.77 -6.99 15.15
N ASN A 139 -3.79 -6.96 16.06
CA ASN A 139 -3.99 -7.37 17.45
C ASN A 139 -4.92 -6.41 18.22
N LEU A 140 -4.95 -5.14 17.88
CA LEU A 140 -5.82 -4.14 18.50
C LEU A 140 -7.26 -4.22 17.97
N VAL A 141 -7.43 -4.31 16.66
CA VAL A 141 -8.74 -4.32 15.99
C VAL A 141 -9.35 -5.72 15.92
N GLN A 142 -8.52 -6.75 15.80
CA GLN A 142 -8.94 -8.14 15.62
C GLN A 142 -9.99 -8.30 14.49
N PRO A 143 -9.69 -7.86 13.27
CA PRO A 143 -10.65 -7.88 12.19
C PRO A 143 -10.87 -9.30 11.65
N ASP A 144 -12.03 -9.54 11.03
CA ASP A 144 -12.27 -10.73 10.21
C ASP A 144 -11.68 -10.56 8.81
N VAL A 145 -11.71 -9.32 8.30
CA VAL A 145 -11.25 -8.93 6.97
C VAL A 145 -10.42 -7.66 7.06
N ALA A 146 -9.35 -7.57 6.28
CA ALA A 146 -8.61 -6.33 6.11
C ALA A 146 -8.37 -6.04 4.62
N CYS A 147 -8.59 -4.79 4.20
CA CYS A 147 -8.49 -4.37 2.81
C CYS A 147 -7.22 -3.55 2.58
N PHE A 148 -6.48 -3.93 1.54
CA PHE A 148 -5.25 -3.26 1.10
C PHE A 148 -5.30 -3.00 -0.40
N GLY A 149 -4.74 -1.87 -0.85
CA GLY A 149 -4.67 -1.55 -2.27
C GLY A 149 -3.60 -2.36 -3.00
N GLN A 150 -3.91 -2.83 -4.20
CA GLN A 150 -2.95 -3.50 -5.09
C GLN A 150 -1.86 -2.56 -5.61
N LYS A 151 -2.05 -1.25 -5.52
CA LYS A 151 -1.05 -0.26 -5.90
C LYS A 151 0.28 -0.49 -5.17
N ASP A 152 0.25 -0.79 -3.89
CA ASP A 152 1.40 -1.17 -3.09
C ASP A 152 1.57 -2.70 -3.12
N TYR A 153 1.90 -3.22 -4.30
CA TYR A 153 1.88 -4.65 -4.62
C TYR A 153 2.75 -5.49 -3.69
N GLN A 154 3.99 -5.05 -3.45
CA GLN A 154 4.91 -5.77 -2.56
C GLN A 154 4.43 -5.74 -1.11
N GLN A 155 3.84 -4.63 -0.65
CA GLN A 155 3.23 -4.54 0.67
C GLN A 155 2.08 -5.53 0.82
N LEU A 156 1.20 -5.63 -0.17
CA LEU A 156 0.09 -6.59 -0.16
C LEU A 156 0.61 -8.04 -0.10
N ALA A 157 1.62 -8.37 -0.90
CA ALA A 157 2.26 -9.69 -0.89
C ALA A 157 2.89 -10.01 0.47
N LEU A 158 3.57 -9.03 1.07
CA LEU A 158 4.18 -9.13 2.40
C LEU A 158 3.12 -9.39 3.49
N ILE A 159 2.02 -8.65 3.48
CA ILE A 159 0.94 -8.80 4.47
C ILE A 159 0.26 -10.17 4.32
N ARG A 160 -0.02 -10.61 3.08
CA ARG A 160 -0.59 -11.94 2.83
C ARG A 160 0.32 -13.04 3.34
N LYS A 161 1.62 -12.95 3.09
CA LYS A 161 2.58 -13.94 3.58
C LYS A 161 2.65 -13.93 5.11
N MET A 162 2.72 -12.77 5.73
CA MET A 162 2.73 -12.62 7.20
C MET A 162 1.49 -13.27 7.83
N VAL A 163 0.31 -12.98 7.31
CA VAL A 163 -0.96 -13.53 7.82
C VAL A 163 -0.97 -15.06 7.71
N ALA A 164 -0.52 -15.61 6.57
CA ALA A 164 -0.45 -17.05 6.36
C ALA A 164 0.59 -17.71 7.29
N ASP A 165 1.81 -17.19 7.34
CA ASP A 165 2.91 -17.75 8.13
C ASP A 165 2.63 -17.70 9.63
N MET A 166 1.96 -16.65 10.09
CA MET A 166 1.61 -16.44 11.50
C MET A 166 0.25 -17.02 11.89
N ALA A 167 -0.40 -17.74 10.96
CA ALA A 167 -1.72 -18.34 11.17
C ALA A 167 -2.78 -17.35 11.72
N MET A 168 -2.75 -16.12 11.25
CA MET A 168 -3.72 -15.11 11.64
C MET A 168 -5.08 -15.39 10.98
N PRO A 169 -6.20 -15.42 11.73
CA PRO A 169 -7.53 -15.71 11.18
C PRO A 169 -8.15 -14.46 10.52
N ILE A 170 -7.46 -13.88 9.56
CA ILE A 170 -7.84 -12.63 8.89
C ILE A 170 -7.81 -12.86 7.38
N GLU A 171 -8.92 -12.57 6.71
CA GLU A 171 -8.96 -12.53 5.24
C GLU A 171 -8.34 -11.23 4.74
N ILE A 172 -7.37 -11.32 3.84
CA ILE A 172 -6.75 -10.14 3.21
C ILE A 172 -7.36 -9.94 1.82
N VAL A 173 -8.05 -8.83 1.64
CA VAL A 173 -8.66 -8.43 0.38
C VAL A 173 -7.76 -7.42 -0.33
N GLY A 174 -7.27 -7.80 -1.52
CA GLY A 174 -6.55 -6.89 -2.41
C GLY A 174 -7.54 -6.12 -3.28
N VAL A 175 -7.51 -4.79 -3.21
CA VAL A 175 -8.40 -3.93 -3.97
C VAL A 175 -7.66 -3.35 -5.16
N PRO A 176 -8.22 -3.43 -6.39
CA PRO A 176 -7.58 -2.90 -7.60
C PRO A 176 -7.19 -1.43 -7.46
N THR A 177 -6.09 -1.06 -8.10
CA THR A 177 -5.59 0.31 -8.13
C THR A 177 -6.65 1.25 -8.70
N VAL A 178 -7.01 2.29 -7.94
CA VAL A 178 -7.91 3.34 -8.41
C VAL A 178 -7.10 4.37 -9.18
N ARG A 179 -7.61 4.76 -10.35
CA ARG A 179 -6.94 5.66 -11.29
C ARG A 179 -7.79 6.88 -11.59
N ALA A 180 -7.13 7.98 -11.91
CA ALA A 180 -7.78 9.12 -12.53
C ALA A 180 -8.20 8.79 -13.98
N ASP A 181 -9.02 9.65 -14.61
CA ASP A 181 -9.51 9.43 -15.98
C ASP A 181 -8.39 9.32 -17.02
N ASP A 182 -7.21 9.87 -16.72
CA ASP A 182 -6.02 9.83 -17.56
C ASP A 182 -5.06 8.67 -17.21
N GLU A 183 -5.54 7.68 -16.46
CA GLU A 183 -4.82 6.46 -16.04
C GLU A 183 -3.82 6.66 -14.90
N LEU A 184 -3.57 7.87 -14.40
CA LEU A 184 -2.68 8.07 -13.26
C LEU A 184 -3.22 7.35 -12.02
N ALA A 185 -2.41 6.47 -11.43
CA ALA A 185 -2.74 5.84 -10.15
C ALA A 185 -2.89 6.88 -9.05
N LEU A 186 -3.98 6.82 -8.29
CA LEU A 186 -4.21 7.75 -7.18
C LEU A 186 -3.22 7.50 -6.05
N SER A 187 -2.62 8.57 -5.55
CA SER A 187 -1.63 8.55 -4.49
C SER A 187 -1.66 9.85 -3.68
N SER A 188 -1.40 9.75 -2.39
CA SER A 188 -1.20 10.94 -1.54
C SER A 188 -0.04 11.83 -2.04
N ARG A 189 0.93 11.25 -2.74
CA ARG A 189 2.06 11.99 -3.32
C ARG A 189 1.72 12.79 -4.57
N ASN A 190 0.57 12.55 -5.20
CA ASN A 190 0.15 13.34 -6.36
C ASN A 190 -0.05 14.83 -6.02
N GLY A 191 -0.31 15.14 -4.75
CA GLY A 191 -0.39 16.52 -4.26
C GLY A 191 0.92 17.32 -4.32
N TYR A 192 2.07 16.64 -4.48
CA TYR A 192 3.37 17.31 -4.65
C TYR A 192 3.66 17.74 -6.08
N LEU A 193 2.86 17.29 -7.06
CA LEU A 193 3.04 17.61 -8.47
C LEU A 193 2.59 19.05 -8.76
N THR A 194 3.41 19.79 -9.51
CA THR A 194 2.97 21.04 -10.15
C THR A 194 1.94 20.73 -11.23
N THR A 195 1.23 21.74 -11.73
CA THR A 195 0.26 21.56 -12.83
C THR A 195 0.92 20.95 -14.07
N ALA A 196 2.12 21.39 -14.41
CA ALA A 196 2.87 20.87 -15.56
C ALA A 196 3.30 19.41 -15.32
N GLU A 197 3.80 19.08 -14.15
CA GLU A 197 4.17 17.72 -13.76
C GLU A 197 2.93 16.80 -13.73
N ARG A 198 1.80 17.26 -13.20
CA ARG A 198 0.55 16.48 -13.19
C ARG A 198 0.10 16.08 -14.60
N ALA A 199 0.29 16.95 -15.59
CA ALA A 199 -0.03 16.66 -16.97
C ALA A 199 0.89 15.58 -17.58
N LEU A 200 2.14 15.44 -17.12
CA LEU A 200 3.10 14.43 -17.55
C LEU A 200 2.97 13.12 -16.79
N ALA A 201 2.45 13.15 -15.56
CA ALA A 201 2.41 12.01 -14.64
C ALA A 201 1.78 10.72 -15.24
N PRO A 202 0.74 10.78 -16.10
CA PRO A 202 0.17 9.59 -16.73
C PRO A 202 1.14 8.79 -17.62
N GLU A 203 2.28 9.36 -18.00
CA GLU A 203 3.28 8.64 -18.81
C GLU A 203 3.87 7.44 -18.08
N LEU A 204 3.85 7.43 -16.75
CA LEU A 204 4.24 6.25 -15.96
C LEU A 204 3.33 5.06 -16.29
N ALA A 205 2.02 5.23 -16.22
CA ALA A 205 1.04 4.19 -16.56
C ALA A 205 1.10 3.80 -18.04
N ARG A 206 1.28 4.75 -18.95
CA ARG A 206 1.42 4.49 -20.38
C ARG A 206 2.65 3.66 -20.69
N THR A 207 3.78 3.98 -20.05
CA THR A 207 5.04 3.21 -20.23
C THR A 207 4.88 1.80 -19.67
N MET A 208 4.25 1.64 -18.51
CA MET A 208 3.92 0.33 -17.92
C MET A 208 3.04 -0.50 -18.86
N ASN A 209 1.99 0.10 -19.41
CA ASN A 209 1.08 -0.58 -20.33
C ASN A 209 1.82 -0.99 -21.63
N TRP A 210 2.71 -0.14 -22.12
CA TRP A 210 3.56 -0.49 -23.25
C TRP A 210 4.43 -1.73 -22.96
N ILE A 211 5.07 -1.84 -21.78
CA ILE A 211 5.82 -3.04 -21.40
C ILE A 211 4.89 -4.27 -21.43
N ALA A 212 3.70 -4.14 -20.83
CA ALA A 212 2.73 -5.24 -20.78
C ALA A 212 2.34 -5.72 -22.20
N GLU A 213 2.05 -4.79 -23.10
CA GLU A 213 1.74 -5.09 -24.51
C GLU A 213 2.89 -5.81 -25.24
N GLN A 214 4.14 -5.41 -24.98
CA GLN A 214 5.30 -6.11 -25.59
C GLN A 214 5.39 -7.55 -25.08
N ILE A 215 5.24 -7.76 -23.77
CA ILE A 215 5.28 -9.11 -23.16
C ILE A 215 4.11 -9.96 -23.68
N GLU A 216 2.91 -9.43 -23.70
CA GLU A 216 1.71 -10.09 -24.23
C GLU A 216 1.85 -10.41 -25.73
N GLY A 217 2.59 -9.58 -26.46
CA GLY A 217 2.95 -9.77 -27.88
C GLY A 217 4.08 -10.79 -28.12
N GLY A 218 4.66 -11.35 -27.07
CA GLY A 218 5.69 -12.40 -27.16
C GLY A 218 7.12 -11.91 -27.00
N ASP A 219 7.36 -10.65 -26.69
CA ASP A 219 8.71 -10.18 -26.37
C ASP A 219 9.06 -10.54 -24.92
N HIS A 220 9.94 -11.51 -24.76
CA HIS A 220 10.42 -11.98 -23.46
C HIS A 220 11.82 -11.49 -23.12
N HIS A 221 12.37 -10.55 -23.88
CA HIS A 221 13.68 -9.97 -23.61
C HIS A 221 13.58 -8.86 -22.56
N LEU A 222 13.20 -9.25 -21.31
CA LEU A 222 12.86 -8.35 -20.21
C LEU A 222 13.90 -7.25 -19.94
N PRO A 223 15.22 -7.51 -19.93
CA PRO A 223 16.22 -6.46 -19.73
C PRO A 223 16.16 -5.34 -20.79
N SER A 224 15.88 -5.69 -22.04
CA SER A 224 15.70 -4.71 -23.11
C SER A 224 14.45 -3.86 -22.92
N LEU A 225 13.35 -4.47 -22.51
CA LEU A 225 12.10 -3.76 -22.22
C LEU A 225 12.29 -2.77 -21.06
N VAL A 226 12.98 -3.17 -20.01
CA VAL A 226 13.33 -2.29 -18.89
C VAL A 226 14.17 -1.09 -19.35
N ALA A 227 15.20 -1.32 -20.15
CA ALA A 227 16.06 -0.24 -20.65
C ALA A 227 15.28 0.75 -21.53
N GLN A 228 14.43 0.25 -22.44
CA GLN A 228 13.60 1.09 -23.30
C GLN A 228 12.56 1.89 -22.49
N ALA A 229 11.94 1.25 -21.48
CA ALA A 229 10.98 1.91 -20.60
C ALA A 229 11.63 3.02 -19.79
N SER A 230 12.82 2.79 -19.24
CA SER A 230 13.60 3.81 -18.52
C SER A 230 13.87 5.00 -19.41
N GLN A 231 14.32 4.77 -20.64
CA GLN A 231 14.59 5.84 -21.60
C GLN A 231 13.33 6.63 -21.96
N ARG A 232 12.18 5.95 -22.11
CA ARG A 232 10.89 6.63 -22.38
C ARG A 232 10.51 7.56 -21.24
N LEU A 233 10.62 7.10 -20.00
CA LEU A 233 10.30 7.92 -18.82
C LEU A 233 11.26 9.10 -18.69
N ASP A 234 12.56 8.88 -18.85
CA ASP A 234 13.57 9.94 -18.74
C ASP A 234 13.36 11.00 -19.83
N ASN A 235 13.04 10.59 -21.07
CA ASN A 235 12.70 11.50 -22.16
C ASN A 235 11.40 12.29 -21.91
N ALA A 236 10.48 11.75 -21.12
CA ALA A 236 9.23 12.42 -20.71
C ALA A 236 9.41 13.35 -19.50
N GLY A 237 10.63 13.49 -18.97
CA GLY A 237 10.94 14.38 -17.86
C GLY A 237 10.92 13.72 -16.49
N PHE A 238 10.80 12.40 -16.40
CA PHE A 238 10.99 11.65 -15.16
C PHE A 238 12.48 11.39 -14.89
N ARG A 239 12.77 11.05 -13.66
CA ARG A 239 14.01 10.36 -13.28
C ARG A 239 13.62 8.95 -12.82
N THR A 240 13.90 7.97 -13.65
CA THR A 240 13.63 6.57 -13.35
C THR A 240 14.37 6.14 -12.09
N ASP A 241 13.68 5.48 -11.16
CA ASP A 241 14.24 4.99 -9.91
C ASP A 241 14.37 3.45 -9.93
N ALA A 242 13.29 2.76 -10.28
CA ALA A 242 13.30 1.31 -10.44
C ALA A 242 12.23 0.87 -11.44
N ILE A 243 12.60 -0.09 -12.31
CA ILE A 243 11.67 -0.84 -13.15
C ILE A 243 12.06 -2.30 -13.01
N ASP A 244 11.18 -3.10 -12.44
CA ASP A 244 11.39 -4.53 -12.22
C ASP A 244 10.27 -5.32 -12.90
N ILE A 245 10.63 -6.40 -13.57
CA ILE A 245 9.69 -7.36 -14.17
C ILE A 245 10.04 -8.71 -13.55
N VAL A 246 9.21 -9.17 -12.64
CA VAL A 246 9.51 -10.33 -11.78
C VAL A 246 8.33 -11.29 -11.75
N ASP A 247 8.55 -12.48 -11.21
CA ASP A 247 7.47 -13.43 -10.93
C ASP A 247 6.45 -12.80 -9.98
N ALA A 248 5.18 -12.81 -10.35
CA ALA A 248 4.12 -12.13 -9.60
C ALA A 248 3.82 -12.77 -8.24
N THR A 249 4.22 -14.03 -8.04
CA THR A 249 3.98 -14.77 -6.81
C THR A 249 5.14 -14.65 -5.84
N THR A 250 6.37 -14.82 -6.33
CA THR A 250 7.58 -14.87 -5.50
C THR A 250 8.28 -13.54 -5.36
N LEU A 251 8.03 -12.61 -6.31
CA LEU A 251 8.77 -11.35 -6.49
C LEU A 251 10.27 -11.54 -6.75
N GLU A 252 10.68 -12.74 -7.09
CA GLU A 252 12.03 -13.06 -7.55
C GLU A 252 12.13 -12.96 -9.07
N SER A 253 13.33 -13.07 -9.59
CA SER A 253 13.55 -13.06 -11.04
C SER A 253 12.67 -14.08 -11.76
N ALA A 254 12.07 -13.68 -12.87
CA ALA A 254 11.26 -14.55 -13.68
C ALA A 254 12.07 -15.75 -14.20
N THR A 255 11.43 -16.92 -14.25
CA THR A 255 11.99 -18.16 -14.77
C THR A 255 11.08 -18.73 -15.88
N ASP A 256 11.52 -19.76 -16.57
CA ASP A 256 10.70 -20.47 -17.58
C ASP A 256 9.41 -21.06 -17.00
N LYS A 257 9.33 -21.18 -15.67
CA LYS A 257 8.14 -21.66 -14.96
C LYS A 257 7.17 -20.55 -14.56
N SER A 258 7.59 -19.31 -14.62
CA SER A 258 6.73 -18.17 -14.29
C SER A 258 5.59 -18.07 -15.31
N ARG A 259 4.36 -18.06 -14.82
CA ARG A 259 3.15 -17.90 -15.63
C ARG A 259 2.57 -16.50 -15.55
N HIS A 260 2.82 -15.85 -14.45
CA HIS A 260 2.39 -14.48 -14.18
C HIS A 260 3.60 -13.65 -13.82
N LEU A 261 3.77 -12.55 -14.50
CA LEU A 261 4.78 -11.54 -14.21
C LEU A 261 4.11 -10.32 -13.61
N VAL A 262 4.81 -9.61 -12.75
CA VAL A 262 4.41 -8.26 -12.33
C VAL A 262 5.45 -7.25 -12.78
N ILE A 263 4.98 -6.20 -13.40
CA ILE A 263 5.76 -5.01 -13.74
C ILE A 263 5.63 -4.06 -12.56
N LEU A 264 6.73 -3.72 -11.93
CA LEU A 264 6.80 -2.79 -10.81
C LEU A 264 7.61 -1.58 -11.24
N MET A 265 7.04 -0.39 -11.14
CA MET A 265 7.69 0.83 -11.59
C MET A 265 7.69 1.90 -10.51
N ALA A 266 8.82 2.56 -10.36
CA ALA A 266 8.99 3.75 -9.53
C ALA A 266 9.82 4.79 -10.26
N ALA A 267 9.34 6.02 -10.31
CA ALA A 267 10.06 7.13 -10.93
C ALA A 267 9.72 8.45 -10.24
N TYR A 268 10.70 9.33 -10.18
CA TYR A 268 10.51 10.69 -9.69
C TYR A 268 10.04 11.61 -10.79
N LEU A 269 9.02 12.41 -10.49
CA LEU A 269 8.59 13.54 -11.30
C LEU A 269 8.58 14.77 -10.39
N GLY A 270 9.53 15.67 -10.58
CA GLY A 270 9.79 16.72 -9.60
C GLY A 270 10.13 16.13 -8.24
N LYS A 271 9.38 16.52 -7.21
CA LYS A 271 9.55 16.03 -5.82
C LYS A 271 8.78 14.75 -5.52
N ALA A 272 7.84 14.35 -6.40
CA ALA A 272 6.99 13.20 -6.18
C ALA A 272 7.66 11.92 -6.69
N ARG A 273 7.80 10.93 -5.84
CA ARG A 273 8.12 9.56 -6.24
C ARG A 273 6.81 8.84 -6.52
N LEU A 274 6.54 8.58 -7.78
CA LEU A 274 5.35 7.88 -8.25
C LEU A 274 5.65 6.40 -8.42
N ILE A 275 4.69 5.55 -8.06
CA ILE A 275 4.77 4.11 -8.26
C ILE A 275 3.53 3.61 -8.98
N ASP A 276 3.70 2.54 -9.74
CA ASP A 276 2.61 1.81 -10.38
C ASP A 276 3.01 0.35 -10.59
N ASN A 277 2.04 -0.51 -10.84
CA ASN A 277 2.28 -1.90 -11.17
C ASN A 277 1.18 -2.48 -12.05
N ARG A 278 1.53 -3.54 -12.78
CA ARG A 278 0.61 -4.33 -13.58
C ARG A 278 1.04 -5.79 -13.62
N VAL A 279 0.10 -6.69 -13.39
CA VAL A 279 0.31 -8.13 -13.58
C VAL A 279 0.03 -8.48 -15.04
N VAL A 280 0.91 -9.30 -15.63
CA VAL A 280 0.80 -9.81 -17.00
C VAL A 280 0.80 -11.33 -16.92
N THR A 281 -0.15 -11.97 -17.61
CA THR A 281 -0.22 -13.43 -17.73
C THR A 281 0.42 -13.84 -19.04
N LEU A 282 1.41 -14.73 -18.98
CA LEU A 282 2.07 -15.27 -20.17
C LEU A 282 1.16 -16.28 -20.85
N SER A 283 0.97 -16.13 -22.17
CA SER A 283 0.31 -17.12 -23.00
C SER A 283 1.16 -18.40 -23.03
N VAL A 284 0.52 -19.55 -22.86
CA VAL A 284 1.18 -20.87 -22.94
C VAL A 284 1.42 -21.25 -24.39
#